data_e562a625047406d3303f860c1e637c4b
#
_entry.id   e562a625047406d3303f860c1e637c4b
#
_cell.length_a   1.000
_cell.length_b   1.000
_cell.length_c   1.000
_cell.angle_alpha   90.00
_cell.angle_beta   90.00
_cell.angle_gamma   90.00
#
_symmetry.space_group_name_H-M   'P 1'
#
loop_
_entity.id
_entity.type
_entity.pdbx_description
1 polymer ?
#
loop_
_entity_poly.entity_id
_entity_poly.type
_entity_poly.pdbx_seq_one_letter_code
_entity_poly.pdbx_strand_id
1 'polypeptide(L)'
;MTALLDAGVNVVRINASHGTPEIRARWIHQLRTVMQGRREAAAVLLDLQGPRIRIGDLNEPTRLAPGQQVVFAPEDAAQPGEIPTTYDDLAKDVRIGARILLDDGLLALEVRGIREQRVEAVVHYGGELKAHKGMNLPGIEVSAPALTEKDMEDVRQAAALGVDYIALSFVRRPEDIEQLRALVPRGVKLVAKIEKDTAIKNLCGILDASDAIMVARGDLGVELPFEEVPLIQKQIIREASLHGKPVITATQMLESMVHAPRPTRAETSDVANAILDGTDAVMLSAETAVGEYPLEAVQAMDRIAREMESQRQPRGATIDAALGRRSAEQGALRHHQSAPGGPIRTEDAIAVAVCAAAEMLSAPLIVCFTSSGFTARKVATCRPTVPVFACTPEPETFRQLALVWGVTPALTAHSADYDGMLTVARQQILERQLAQSGERVVVTAGVPFDMPGTTNFLKVEAV
;
A
#
# COMPACT_ATOMS: atom_id res chain seq x y z
N MET A 1 6.89 20.08 -6.25
CA MET A 1 6.60 19.46 -4.94
C MET A 1 5.58 20.26 -4.14
N THR A 2 5.81 21.54 -3.82
CA THR A 2 4.87 22.39 -3.05
C THR A 2 3.44 22.34 -3.62
N ALA A 3 3.26 22.59 -4.92
CA ALA A 3 1.95 22.55 -5.56
C ALA A 3 1.24 21.20 -5.46
N LEU A 4 1.97 20.09 -5.49
CA LEU A 4 1.39 18.74 -5.32
C LEU A 4 0.91 18.51 -3.88
N LEU A 5 1.69 18.97 -2.89
CA LEU A 5 1.27 18.93 -1.48
C LEU A 5 0.05 19.82 -1.22
N ASP A 6 0.02 21.02 -1.81
CA ASP A 6 -1.14 21.93 -1.72
C ASP A 6 -2.39 21.35 -2.41
N ALA A 7 -2.20 20.49 -3.41
CA ALA A 7 -3.28 19.75 -4.07
C ALA A 7 -3.76 18.50 -3.31
N GLY A 8 -3.16 18.17 -2.15
CA GLY A 8 -3.62 17.11 -1.25
C GLY A 8 -2.78 15.83 -1.22
N VAL A 9 -1.55 15.84 -1.74
CA VAL A 9 -0.64 14.69 -1.61
C VAL A 9 -0.26 14.49 -0.14
N ASN A 10 -0.50 13.30 0.39
CA ASN A 10 -0.22 12.92 1.77
C ASN A 10 1.01 12.01 1.92
N VAL A 11 1.35 11.24 0.88
CA VAL A 11 2.49 10.33 0.87
C VAL A 11 3.29 10.52 -0.40
N VAL A 12 4.60 10.69 -0.26
CA VAL A 12 5.54 10.75 -1.39
C VAL A 12 6.26 9.41 -1.50
N ARG A 13 5.96 8.67 -2.58
CA ARG A 13 6.63 7.42 -2.90
C ARG A 13 7.92 7.68 -3.68
N ILE A 14 9.00 7.08 -3.24
CA ILE A 14 10.30 7.07 -3.91
C ILE A 14 10.57 5.64 -4.37
N ASN A 15 10.61 5.45 -5.70
CA ASN A 15 10.91 4.13 -6.28
C ASN A 15 12.42 3.91 -6.32
N ALA A 16 12.92 2.94 -5.55
CA ALA A 16 14.34 2.59 -5.47
C ALA A 16 14.92 1.99 -6.77
N SER A 17 14.05 1.63 -7.74
CA SER A 17 14.49 1.22 -9.08
C SER A 17 15.06 2.39 -9.90
N HIS A 18 14.83 3.64 -9.48
CA HIS A 18 15.21 4.83 -10.21
C HIS A 18 16.05 5.79 -9.36
N GLY A 19 16.89 6.55 -10.04
CA GLY A 19 17.78 7.52 -9.41
C GLY A 19 18.91 6.90 -8.60
N THR A 20 19.92 7.71 -8.30
CA THR A 20 21.00 7.30 -7.40
C THR A 20 20.61 7.55 -5.93
N PRO A 21 21.34 6.95 -4.97
CA PRO A 21 21.15 7.22 -3.55
C PRO A 21 21.15 8.71 -3.20
N GLU A 22 22.05 9.49 -3.80
CA GLU A 22 22.20 10.93 -3.55
C GLU A 22 20.99 11.72 -4.08
N ILE A 23 20.44 11.32 -5.23
CA ILE A 23 19.24 11.91 -5.79
C ILE A 23 18.04 11.64 -4.89
N ARG A 24 17.89 10.40 -4.41
CA ARG A 24 16.80 10.02 -3.48
C ARG A 24 16.91 10.77 -2.16
N ALA A 25 18.13 10.88 -1.61
CA ALA A 25 18.38 11.68 -0.40
C ALA A 25 17.99 13.16 -0.60
N ARG A 26 18.32 13.74 -1.75
CA ARG A 26 17.93 15.11 -2.09
C ARG A 26 16.42 15.29 -2.13
N TRP A 27 15.68 14.36 -2.72
CA TRP A 27 14.21 14.43 -2.77
C TRP A 27 13.59 14.37 -1.37
N ILE A 28 14.09 13.47 -0.50
CA ILE A 28 13.64 13.36 0.89
C ILE A 28 13.91 14.67 1.63
N HIS A 29 15.13 15.20 1.51
CA HIS A 29 15.50 16.47 2.15
C HIS A 29 14.61 17.64 1.67
N GLN A 30 14.37 17.75 0.37
CA GLN A 30 13.48 18.77 -0.20
C GLN A 30 12.07 18.66 0.35
N LEU A 31 11.51 17.44 0.45
CA LEU A 31 10.19 17.23 1.05
C LEU A 31 10.18 17.69 2.51
N ARG A 32 11.14 17.24 3.31
CA ARG A 32 11.22 17.64 4.73
C ARG A 32 11.35 19.14 4.90
N THR A 33 12.12 19.81 4.02
CA THR A 33 12.24 21.27 4.04
C THR A 33 10.91 21.97 3.70
N VAL A 34 10.20 21.51 2.67
CA VAL A 34 8.90 22.09 2.29
C VAL A 34 7.84 21.86 3.38
N MET A 35 7.96 20.76 4.13
CA MET A 35 7.04 20.44 5.23
C MET A 35 7.33 21.20 6.53
N GLN A 36 8.49 21.86 6.66
CA GLN A 36 8.80 22.66 7.83
C GLN A 36 7.77 23.79 8.02
N GLY A 37 7.17 23.86 9.21
CA GLY A 37 6.16 24.87 9.55
C GLY A 37 4.76 24.61 8.99
N ARG A 38 4.56 23.56 8.19
CA ARG A 38 3.23 23.14 7.77
C ARG A 38 2.50 22.40 8.89
N ARG A 39 1.18 22.57 8.91
CA ARG A 39 0.30 21.86 9.86
C ARG A 39 -0.10 20.47 9.35
N GLU A 40 -0.03 20.26 8.06
CA GLU A 40 -0.33 18.99 7.39
C GLU A 40 0.83 18.02 7.55
N ALA A 41 0.53 16.73 7.60
CA ALA A 41 1.53 15.68 7.60
C ALA A 41 1.79 15.18 6.18
N ALA A 42 3.04 14.86 5.87
CA ALA A 42 3.39 14.09 4.68
C ALA A 42 4.42 13.02 5.02
N ALA A 43 4.12 11.79 4.62
CA ALA A 43 5.01 10.64 4.80
C ALA A 43 5.90 10.41 3.58
N VAL A 44 7.06 9.78 3.81
CA VAL A 44 7.94 9.24 2.76
C VAL A 44 7.83 7.72 2.77
N LEU A 45 7.53 7.15 1.60
CA LEU A 45 7.53 5.72 1.36
C LEU A 45 8.65 5.39 0.37
N LEU A 46 9.66 4.61 0.79
CA LEU A 46 10.62 4.01 -0.12
C LEU A 46 10.09 2.68 -0.63
N ASP A 47 9.99 2.52 -1.94
CA ASP A 47 9.53 1.29 -2.61
C ASP A 47 10.73 0.55 -3.18
N LEU A 48 11.08 -0.60 -2.57
CA LEU A 48 12.22 -1.43 -2.93
C LEU A 48 12.00 -2.12 -4.28
N GLN A 49 13.09 -2.33 -5.00
CA GLN A 49 13.03 -2.93 -6.33
C GLN A 49 12.60 -4.41 -6.27
N GLY A 50 13.11 -5.16 -5.28
CA GLY A 50 12.93 -6.60 -5.19
C GLY A 50 13.68 -7.40 -6.27
N PRO A 51 13.58 -8.73 -6.24
CA PRO A 51 14.24 -9.63 -7.18
C PRO A 51 13.52 -9.62 -8.53
N ARG A 52 13.89 -8.69 -9.42
CA ARG A 52 13.36 -8.65 -10.78
C ARG A 52 14.07 -9.66 -11.67
N ILE A 53 13.33 -10.62 -12.18
CA ILE A 53 13.78 -11.51 -13.26
C ILE A 53 13.61 -10.77 -14.58
N ARG A 54 14.65 -10.76 -15.43
CA ARG A 54 14.66 -10.01 -16.69
C ARG A 54 15.34 -10.81 -17.80
N ILE A 55 15.06 -10.39 -19.01
CA ILE A 55 15.88 -10.72 -20.17
C ILE A 55 17.22 -10.00 -20.01
N GLY A 56 18.31 -10.70 -20.27
CA GLY A 56 19.65 -10.15 -20.30
C GLY A 56 19.92 -9.27 -21.53
N ASP A 57 21.19 -9.09 -21.85
CA ASP A 57 21.61 -8.30 -23.01
C ASP A 57 21.23 -8.98 -24.34
N LEU A 58 20.61 -8.23 -25.22
CA LEU A 58 20.32 -8.62 -26.60
C LEU A 58 21.04 -7.64 -27.52
N ASN A 59 21.78 -8.15 -28.50
CA ASN A 59 22.49 -7.31 -29.49
C ASN A 59 21.52 -6.43 -30.27
N GLU A 60 20.33 -6.98 -30.61
CA GLU A 60 19.25 -6.29 -31.33
C GLU A 60 17.89 -6.79 -30.81
N PRO A 61 16.82 -5.97 -30.89
CA PRO A 61 15.48 -6.44 -30.62
C PRO A 61 15.13 -7.66 -31.47
N THR A 62 14.63 -8.70 -30.84
CA THR A 62 14.33 -9.97 -31.51
C THR A 62 12.82 -10.11 -31.69
N ARG A 63 12.37 -10.35 -32.93
CA ARG A 63 10.96 -10.60 -33.21
C ARG A 63 10.64 -12.07 -32.94
N LEU A 64 9.76 -12.33 -32.01
CA LEU A 64 9.24 -13.66 -31.69
C LEU A 64 7.93 -13.87 -32.43
N ALA A 65 7.83 -14.99 -33.19
CA ALA A 65 6.61 -15.35 -33.92
C ALA A 65 5.82 -16.43 -33.15
N PRO A 66 4.48 -16.43 -33.20
CA PRO A 66 3.68 -17.51 -32.62
C PRO A 66 4.09 -18.89 -33.21
N GLY A 67 4.25 -19.89 -32.36
CA GLY A 67 4.73 -21.23 -32.70
C GLY A 67 6.26 -21.37 -32.79
N GLN A 68 7.01 -20.28 -32.72
CA GLN A 68 8.47 -20.31 -32.69
C GLN A 68 8.97 -21.01 -31.41
N GLN A 69 9.98 -21.87 -31.57
CA GLN A 69 10.72 -22.42 -30.46
C GLN A 69 11.88 -21.50 -30.12
N VAL A 70 12.08 -21.25 -28.84
CA VAL A 70 13.18 -20.44 -28.29
C VAL A 70 13.79 -21.15 -27.09
N VAL A 71 15.03 -20.81 -26.78
CA VAL A 71 15.75 -21.34 -25.63
C VAL A 71 16.19 -20.21 -24.74
N PHE A 72 15.82 -20.24 -23.46
CA PHE A 72 16.37 -19.35 -22.44
C PHE A 72 17.59 -20.01 -21.79
N ALA A 73 18.61 -19.21 -21.52
CA ALA A 73 19.82 -19.64 -20.80
C ALA A 73 20.30 -18.52 -19.86
N PRO A 74 21.05 -18.85 -18.79
CA PRO A 74 21.74 -17.85 -17.98
C PRO A 74 22.57 -16.92 -18.85
N GLU A 75 22.63 -15.64 -18.51
CA GLU A 75 23.29 -14.61 -19.34
C GLU A 75 24.75 -14.96 -19.66
N ASP A 76 25.49 -15.46 -18.66
CA ASP A 76 26.88 -15.87 -18.81
C ASP A 76 27.10 -17.15 -19.64
N ALA A 77 26.04 -17.93 -19.88
CA ALA A 77 26.08 -19.22 -20.58
C ALA A 77 25.29 -19.25 -21.89
N ALA A 78 24.64 -18.14 -22.26
CA ALA A 78 23.81 -18.04 -23.45
C ALA A 78 24.64 -18.13 -24.75
N GLN A 79 24.19 -18.94 -25.70
CA GLN A 79 24.79 -19.10 -27.02
C GLN A 79 24.10 -18.23 -28.07
N PRO A 80 24.72 -17.93 -29.21
CA PRO A 80 24.10 -17.21 -30.28
C PRO A 80 22.73 -17.84 -30.70
N GLY A 81 21.67 -17.02 -30.64
CA GLY A 81 20.30 -17.47 -30.94
C GLY A 81 19.50 -17.92 -29.71
N GLU A 82 20.12 -18.04 -28.55
CA GLU A 82 19.43 -18.22 -27.26
C GLU A 82 19.03 -16.87 -26.67
N ILE A 83 18.02 -16.84 -25.81
CA ILE A 83 17.57 -15.65 -25.08
C ILE A 83 18.22 -15.65 -23.70
N PRO A 84 19.11 -14.71 -23.41
CA PRO A 84 19.74 -14.60 -22.11
C PRO A 84 18.75 -14.18 -21.04
N THR A 85 18.87 -14.73 -19.83
CA THR A 85 18.10 -14.30 -18.65
C THR A 85 19.05 -13.98 -17.49
N THR A 86 18.71 -12.95 -16.71
CA THR A 86 19.42 -12.57 -15.48
C THR A 86 19.11 -13.52 -14.31
N TYR A 87 18.32 -14.55 -14.53
CA TYR A 87 17.91 -15.50 -13.50
C TYR A 87 18.48 -16.90 -13.74
N ASP A 88 19.54 -17.22 -13.03
CA ASP A 88 20.31 -18.48 -13.22
C ASP A 88 19.52 -19.72 -12.82
N ASP A 89 18.62 -19.63 -11.83
CA ASP A 89 17.79 -20.72 -11.34
C ASP A 89 16.51 -20.94 -12.18
N LEU A 90 16.36 -20.30 -13.35
CA LEU A 90 15.16 -20.43 -14.19
C LEU A 90 14.84 -21.92 -14.48
N ALA A 91 15.83 -22.67 -14.92
CA ALA A 91 15.67 -24.08 -15.25
C ALA A 91 15.32 -24.99 -14.05
N LYS A 92 15.70 -24.58 -12.85
CA LYS A 92 15.41 -25.26 -11.59
C LYS A 92 13.98 -25.03 -11.12
N ASP A 93 13.48 -23.81 -11.28
CA ASP A 93 12.21 -23.38 -10.72
C ASP A 93 11.03 -23.68 -11.66
N VAL A 94 11.23 -23.58 -12.98
CA VAL A 94 10.14 -23.85 -13.94
C VAL A 94 9.91 -25.33 -14.14
N ARG A 95 8.73 -25.67 -14.69
CA ARG A 95 8.33 -27.02 -15.08
C ARG A 95 7.75 -27.03 -16.49
N ILE A 96 7.75 -28.18 -17.13
CA ILE A 96 7.10 -28.35 -18.45
C ILE A 96 5.61 -27.96 -18.32
N GLY A 97 5.12 -27.17 -19.27
CA GLY A 97 3.80 -26.56 -19.27
C GLY A 97 3.69 -25.24 -18.49
N ALA A 98 4.75 -24.80 -17.79
CA ALA A 98 4.76 -23.50 -17.15
C ALA A 98 4.70 -22.37 -18.18
N ARG A 99 4.02 -21.28 -17.81
CA ARG A 99 3.97 -20.06 -18.63
C ARG A 99 5.14 -19.14 -18.27
N ILE A 100 5.74 -18.57 -19.28
CA ILE A 100 6.72 -17.47 -19.19
C ILE A 100 6.08 -16.26 -19.86
N LEU A 101 5.93 -15.16 -19.12
CA LEU A 101 5.41 -13.91 -19.64
C LEU A 101 6.53 -12.89 -19.70
N LEU A 102 6.66 -12.18 -20.82
CA LEU A 102 7.69 -11.16 -21.03
C LEU A 102 7.03 -9.82 -21.33
N ASP A 103 7.73 -8.72 -20.95
CA ASP A 103 7.28 -7.35 -21.18
C ASP A 103 5.85 -7.12 -20.67
N ASP A 104 5.65 -7.33 -19.36
CA ASP A 104 4.38 -7.18 -18.64
C ASP A 104 3.22 -8.00 -19.28
N GLY A 105 3.57 -9.18 -19.83
CA GLY A 105 2.59 -10.11 -20.41
C GLY A 105 2.26 -9.87 -21.87
N LEU A 106 2.90 -8.90 -22.55
CA LEU A 106 2.71 -8.66 -23.98
C LEU A 106 3.17 -9.85 -24.84
N LEU A 107 4.18 -10.60 -24.35
CA LEU A 107 4.62 -11.86 -24.97
C LEU A 107 4.38 -13.00 -24.00
N ALA A 108 3.85 -14.12 -24.52
CA ALA A 108 3.56 -15.30 -23.72
C ALA A 108 4.16 -16.55 -24.35
N LEU A 109 4.86 -17.32 -23.53
CA LEU A 109 5.51 -18.57 -23.93
C LEU A 109 5.11 -19.69 -22.97
N GLU A 110 5.29 -20.93 -23.43
CA GLU A 110 5.07 -22.12 -22.61
C GLU A 110 6.33 -22.99 -22.65
N VAL A 111 6.77 -23.44 -21.48
CA VAL A 111 7.92 -24.33 -21.34
C VAL A 111 7.60 -25.72 -21.93
N ARG A 112 8.44 -26.19 -22.84
CA ARG A 112 8.31 -27.49 -23.51
C ARG A 112 9.39 -28.48 -23.12
N GLY A 113 10.54 -27.99 -22.67
CA GLY A 113 11.66 -28.83 -22.27
C GLY A 113 12.60 -28.10 -21.33
N ILE A 114 13.33 -28.88 -20.54
CA ILE A 114 14.37 -28.35 -19.64
C ILE A 114 15.59 -29.29 -19.84
N ARG A 115 16.75 -28.70 -20.14
CA ARG A 115 18.01 -29.44 -20.31
C ARG A 115 19.13 -28.68 -19.61
N GLU A 116 19.65 -29.25 -18.53
CA GLU A 116 20.66 -28.60 -17.68
C GLU A 116 20.17 -27.22 -17.20
N GLN A 117 20.81 -26.13 -17.64
CA GLN A 117 20.44 -24.75 -17.32
C GLN A 117 19.61 -24.08 -18.42
N ARG A 118 19.16 -24.82 -19.44
CA ARG A 118 18.42 -24.28 -20.57
C ARG A 118 16.94 -24.63 -20.48
N VAL A 119 16.10 -23.65 -20.80
CA VAL A 119 14.65 -23.81 -20.82
C VAL A 119 14.16 -23.62 -22.26
N GLU A 120 13.67 -24.70 -22.86
CA GLU A 120 13.04 -24.71 -24.19
C GLU A 120 11.58 -24.28 -24.04
N ALA A 121 11.16 -23.26 -24.81
CA ALA A 121 9.80 -22.73 -24.76
C ALA A 121 9.25 -22.50 -26.17
N VAL A 122 7.92 -22.52 -26.27
CA VAL A 122 7.17 -22.22 -27.49
C VAL A 122 6.41 -20.89 -27.29
N VAL A 123 6.49 -20.02 -28.26
CA VAL A 123 5.78 -18.72 -28.26
C VAL A 123 4.30 -18.94 -28.56
N HIS A 124 3.43 -18.48 -27.68
CA HIS A 124 1.98 -18.41 -27.89
C HIS A 124 1.55 -17.04 -28.43
N TYR A 125 1.96 -15.97 -27.74
CA TYR A 125 1.77 -14.60 -28.19
C TYR A 125 3.15 -13.99 -28.44
N GLY A 126 3.41 -13.63 -29.69
CA GLY A 126 4.69 -13.07 -30.12
C GLY A 126 4.66 -11.56 -30.23
N GLY A 127 5.81 -10.99 -30.53
CA GLY A 127 6.04 -9.56 -30.67
C GLY A 127 7.52 -9.24 -30.72
N GLU A 128 7.88 -7.97 -30.52
CA GLU A 128 9.26 -7.51 -30.43
C GLU A 128 9.77 -7.65 -29.00
N LEU A 129 10.77 -8.50 -28.77
CA LEU A 129 11.46 -8.64 -27.49
C LEU A 129 12.70 -7.75 -27.47
N LYS A 130 12.78 -6.89 -26.47
CA LYS A 130 13.94 -6.01 -26.21
C LYS A 130 14.73 -6.49 -25.00
N ALA A 131 16.00 -6.10 -24.93
CA ALA A 131 16.84 -6.34 -23.76
C ALA A 131 16.24 -5.76 -22.48
N HIS A 132 16.54 -6.36 -21.35
CA HIS A 132 16.17 -5.96 -19.99
C HIS A 132 14.66 -5.93 -19.68
N LYS A 133 13.82 -6.50 -20.57
CA LYS A 133 12.39 -6.63 -20.32
C LYS A 133 12.11 -7.61 -19.18
N GLY A 134 11.08 -7.31 -18.38
CA GLY A 134 10.66 -8.15 -17.26
C GLY A 134 10.24 -9.54 -17.72
N MET A 135 10.55 -10.54 -16.91
CA MET A 135 10.09 -11.91 -17.04
C MET A 135 9.26 -12.28 -15.83
N ASN A 136 8.02 -12.68 -16.05
CA ASN A 136 7.11 -13.17 -15.00
C ASN A 136 6.87 -14.67 -15.18
N LEU A 137 6.78 -15.38 -14.07
CA LEU A 137 6.59 -16.83 -14.00
C LEU A 137 5.32 -17.11 -13.20
N PRO A 138 4.12 -17.00 -13.79
CA PRO A 138 2.86 -17.14 -13.07
C PRO A 138 2.71 -18.50 -12.42
N GLY A 139 2.36 -18.51 -11.13
CA GLY A 139 2.16 -19.73 -10.36
C GLY A 139 3.43 -20.52 -10.03
N ILE A 140 4.61 -19.95 -10.29
CA ILE A 140 5.91 -20.56 -9.96
C ILE A 140 6.47 -19.90 -8.70
N GLU A 141 6.85 -20.73 -7.74
CA GLU A 141 7.60 -20.29 -6.57
C GLU A 141 9.08 -20.17 -6.94
N VAL A 142 9.53 -18.94 -7.15
CA VAL A 142 10.92 -18.66 -7.53
C VAL A 142 11.84 -18.76 -6.31
N SER A 143 13.02 -19.37 -6.50
CA SER A 143 14.04 -19.53 -5.45
C SER A 143 14.76 -18.22 -5.08
N ALA A 144 14.61 -17.16 -5.89
CA ALA A 144 15.22 -15.87 -5.63
C ALA A 144 14.89 -15.34 -4.22
N PRO A 145 15.86 -14.78 -3.48
CA PRO A 145 15.62 -14.20 -2.17
C PRO A 145 14.65 -13.01 -2.29
N ALA A 146 13.83 -12.80 -1.26
CA ALA A 146 12.87 -11.67 -1.24
C ALA A 146 13.58 -10.30 -1.25
N LEU A 147 14.76 -10.22 -0.65
CA LEU A 147 15.62 -9.03 -0.58
C LEU A 147 16.91 -9.29 -1.36
N THR A 148 17.21 -8.42 -2.30
CA THR A 148 18.48 -8.40 -3.00
C THR A 148 19.55 -7.65 -2.19
N GLU A 149 20.83 -7.79 -2.54
CA GLU A 149 21.91 -7.00 -1.92
C GLU A 149 21.70 -5.50 -2.10
N LYS A 150 21.17 -5.10 -3.29
CA LYS A 150 20.80 -3.72 -3.56
C LYS A 150 19.70 -3.25 -2.62
N ASP A 151 18.65 -4.05 -2.41
CA ASP A 151 17.55 -3.69 -1.50
C ASP A 151 18.08 -3.52 -0.08
N MET A 152 18.97 -4.36 0.39
CA MET A 152 19.60 -4.24 1.72
C MET A 152 20.40 -2.94 1.87
N GLU A 153 21.10 -2.50 0.82
CA GLU A 153 21.81 -1.22 0.82
C GLU A 153 20.83 -0.05 0.79
N ASP A 154 19.80 -0.10 -0.07
CA ASP A 154 18.74 0.92 -0.14
C ASP A 154 18.02 1.08 1.22
N VAL A 155 17.76 -0.02 1.93
CA VAL A 155 17.17 -0.02 3.28
C VAL A 155 18.05 0.71 4.29
N ARG A 156 19.39 0.42 4.31
CA ARG A 156 20.31 1.09 5.23
C ARG A 156 20.32 2.61 5.01
N GLN A 157 20.37 3.03 3.75
CA GLN A 157 20.36 4.45 3.38
C GLN A 157 19.02 5.12 3.74
N ALA A 158 17.90 4.47 3.43
CA ALA A 158 16.57 4.98 3.75
C ALA A 158 16.34 5.17 5.25
N ALA A 159 16.81 4.21 6.05
CA ALA A 159 16.75 4.29 7.50
C ALA A 159 17.53 5.51 8.04
N ALA A 160 18.71 5.78 7.49
CA ALA A 160 19.52 6.95 7.86
C ALA A 160 18.86 8.29 7.44
N LEU A 161 18.06 8.29 6.36
CA LEU A 161 17.34 9.46 5.85
C LEU A 161 15.99 9.70 6.55
N GLY A 162 15.58 8.82 7.47
CA GLY A 162 14.34 8.96 8.24
C GLY A 162 13.08 8.81 7.38
N VAL A 163 13.04 7.79 6.50
CA VAL A 163 11.80 7.43 5.79
C VAL A 163 10.76 6.89 6.78
N ASP A 164 9.49 7.09 6.47
CA ASP A 164 8.38 6.69 7.34
C ASP A 164 7.90 5.26 7.04
N TYR A 165 8.00 4.85 5.77
CA TYR A 165 7.60 3.56 5.27
C TYR A 165 8.64 2.97 4.31
N ILE A 166 8.76 1.64 4.32
CA ILE A 166 9.50 0.88 3.30
C ILE A 166 8.55 -0.18 2.74
N ALA A 167 8.37 -0.20 1.40
CA ALA A 167 7.58 -1.20 0.72
C ALA A 167 8.47 -2.29 0.13
N LEU A 168 8.10 -3.56 0.36
CA LEU A 168 8.76 -4.73 -0.19
C LEU A 168 8.00 -5.24 -1.40
N SER A 169 8.67 -5.31 -2.55
CA SER A 169 8.14 -5.88 -3.79
C SER A 169 8.20 -7.41 -3.78
N PHE A 170 7.29 -8.03 -4.51
CA PHE A 170 7.23 -9.48 -4.73
C PHE A 170 7.16 -10.32 -3.44
N VAL A 171 6.46 -9.81 -2.43
CA VAL A 171 6.19 -10.56 -1.19
C VAL A 171 5.41 -11.84 -1.50
N ARG A 172 5.82 -12.96 -0.93
CA ARG A 172 5.20 -14.29 -1.11
C ARG A 172 4.66 -14.87 0.18
N ARG A 173 5.31 -14.55 1.30
CA ARG A 173 5.05 -15.14 2.62
C ARG A 173 5.45 -14.20 3.76
N PRO A 174 4.96 -14.43 4.99
CA PRO A 174 5.27 -13.57 6.14
C PRO A 174 6.76 -13.39 6.41
N GLU A 175 7.55 -14.46 6.22
CA GLU A 175 8.99 -14.48 6.48
C GLU A 175 9.75 -13.46 5.62
N ASP A 176 9.23 -13.12 4.43
CA ASP A 176 9.83 -12.09 3.57
C ASP A 176 9.76 -10.69 4.27
N ILE A 177 8.65 -10.40 4.94
CA ILE A 177 8.48 -9.17 5.72
C ILE A 177 9.29 -9.21 7.02
N GLU A 178 9.36 -10.35 7.68
CA GLU A 178 10.15 -10.52 8.91
C GLU A 178 11.65 -10.33 8.66
N GLN A 179 12.16 -10.81 7.51
CA GLN A 179 13.52 -10.54 7.08
C GLN A 179 13.78 -9.04 6.91
N LEU A 180 12.89 -8.31 6.25
CA LEU A 180 13.01 -6.86 6.13
C LEU A 180 12.90 -6.17 7.50
N ARG A 181 11.98 -6.63 8.37
CA ARG A 181 11.81 -6.11 9.73
C ARG A 181 13.08 -6.17 10.56
N ALA A 182 13.88 -7.22 10.40
CA ALA A 182 15.14 -7.37 11.10
C ALA A 182 16.22 -6.35 10.66
N LEU A 183 16.06 -5.74 9.49
CA LEU A 183 17.04 -4.78 8.93
C LEU A 183 16.67 -3.31 9.19
N VAL A 184 15.42 -3.01 9.53
CA VAL A 184 14.93 -1.64 9.68
C VAL A 184 14.85 -1.21 11.15
N PRO A 185 15.00 0.10 11.46
CA PRO A 185 14.71 0.63 12.80
C PRO A 185 13.25 0.39 13.20
N ARG A 186 13.00 0.25 14.50
CA ARG A 186 11.67 -0.03 15.05
C ARG A 186 10.58 1.00 14.66
N GLY A 187 10.96 2.25 14.41
CA GLY A 187 10.04 3.32 14.00
C GLY A 187 9.54 3.22 12.57
N VAL A 188 10.29 2.58 11.67
CA VAL A 188 9.94 2.47 10.24
C VAL A 188 8.84 1.43 10.04
N LYS A 189 7.81 1.79 9.28
CA LYS A 189 6.67 0.92 8.95
C LYS A 189 6.90 0.15 7.65
N LEU A 190 6.44 -1.09 7.60
CA LEU A 190 6.61 -1.97 6.44
C LEU A 190 5.31 -2.11 5.66
N VAL A 191 5.40 -1.94 4.35
CA VAL A 191 4.31 -2.14 3.41
C VAL A 191 4.60 -3.39 2.59
N ALA A 192 3.73 -4.41 2.66
CA ALA A 192 3.82 -5.57 1.80
C ALA A 192 3.10 -5.31 0.47
N LYS A 193 3.79 -5.46 -0.66
CA LYS A 193 3.19 -5.36 -1.98
C LYS A 193 2.65 -6.72 -2.40
N ILE A 194 1.35 -6.75 -2.65
CA ILE A 194 0.65 -7.96 -3.10
C ILE A 194 0.64 -7.94 -4.62
N GLU A 195 1.54 -8.72 -5.20
CA GLU A 195 1.87 -8.79 -6.63
C GLU A 195 1.82 -10.22 -7.18
N LYS A 196 1.75 -11.23 -6.29
CA LYS A 196 1.88 -12.65 -6.61
C LYS A 196 0.67 -13.46 -6.12
N ASP A 197 0.30 -14.51 -6.85
CA ASP A 197 -0.71 -15.48 -6.42
C ASP A 197 -0.36 -16.12 -5.06
N THR A 198 0.92 -16.41 -4.83
CA THR A 198 1.42 -16.94 -3.55
C THR A 198 1.17 -15.98 -2.38
N ALA A 199 1.25 -14.66 -2.59
CA ALA A 199 0.94 -13.68 -1.56
C ALA A 199 -0.54 -13.70 -1.17
N ILE A 200 -1.43 -13.94 -2.12
CA ILE A 200 -2.88 -14.04 -1.86
C ILE A 200 -3.17 -15.25 -0.98
N LYS A 201 -2.53 -16.39 -1.25
CA LYS A 201 -2.66 -17.62 -0.46
C LYS A 201 -2.18 -17.45 0.98
N ASN A 202 -1.16 -16.61 1.20
CA ASN A 202 -0.54 -16.33 2.50
C ASN A 202 -0.99 -14.99 3.11
N LEU A 203 -2.08 -14.39 2.60
CA LEU A 203 -2.45 -13.00 2.89
C LEU A 203 -2.58 -12.70 4.37
N CYS A 204 -3.23 -13.55 5.16
CA CYS A 204 -3.42 -13.32 6.59
C CYS A 204 -2.07 -13.24 7.34
N GLY A 205 -1.14 -14.18 7.06
CA GLY A 205 0.19 -14.13 7.68
C GLY A 205 1.00 -12.88 7.25
N ILE A 206 0.90 -12.50 5.98
CA ILE A 206 1.54 -11.26 5.48
C ILE A 206 0.95 -10.02 6.16
N LEU A 207 -0.38 -9.98 6.34
CA LEU A 207 -1.05 -8.90 7.08
C LEU A 207 -0.56 -8.80 8.53
N ASP A 208 -0.39 -9.92 9.21
CA ASP A 208 0.10 -9.93 10.59
C ASP A 208 1.54 -9.41 10.69
N ALA A 209 2.42 -9.78 9.74
CA ALA A 209 3.83 -9.37 9.71
C ALA A 209 4.05 -7.92 9.26
N SER A 210 3.14 -7.35 8.45
CA SER A 210 3.27 -6.00 7.87
C SER A 210 2.53 -4.92 8.66
N ASP A 211 2.83 -3.65 8.37
CA ASP A 211 2.14 -2.48 8.95
C ASP A 211 1.06 -1.91 8.00
N ALA A 212 1.21 -2.13 6.70
CA ALA A 212 0.27 -1.74 5.66
C ALA A 212 0.43 -2.65 4.43
N ILE A 213 -0.52 -2.59 3.50
CA ILE A 213 -0.54 -3.38 2.28
C ILE A 213 -0.61 -2.46 1.06
N MET A 214 0.01 -2.86 -0.05
CA MET A 214 -0.19 -2.25 -1.36
C MET A 214 -0.71 -3.29 -2.34
N VAL A 215 -1.85 -3.02 -2.94
CA VAL A 215 -2.39 -3.81 -4.07
C VAL A 215 -1.76 -3.26 -5.35
N ALA A 216 -0.74 -3.94 -5.86
CA ALA A 216 -0.01 -3.54 -7.07
C ALA A 216 -0.63 -4.25 -8.29
N ARG A 217 -1.71 -3.66 -8.82
CA ARG A 217 -2.59 -4.29 -9.81
C ARG A 217 -1.92 -4.59 -11.13
N GLY A 218 -0.93 -3.80 -11.53
CA GLY A 218 -0.15 -4.03 -12.75
C GLY A 218 0.54 -5.39 -12.73
N ASP A 219 1.38 -5.61 -11.71
CA ASP A 219 2.10 -6.88 -11.53
C ASP A 219 1.14 -8.05 -11.24
N LEU A 220 0.11 -7.80 -10.43
CA LEU A 220 -0.90 -8.80 -10.09
C LEU A 220 -1.68 -9.27 -11.34
N GLY A 221 -1.99 -8.37 -12.28
CA GLY A 221 -2.67 -8.67 -13.53
C GLY A 221 -1.81 -9.42 -14.56
N VAL A 222 -0.48 -9.43 -14.36
CA VAL A 222 0.42 -10.30 -15.13
C VAL A 222 0.47 -11.71 -14.54
N GLU A 223 0.37 -11.84 -13.22
CA GLU A 223 0.42 -13.12 -12.49
C GLU A 223 -0.91 -13.89 -12.55
N LEU A 224 -2.03 -13.20 -12.64
CA LEU A 224 -3.39 -13.76 -12.59
C LEU A 224 -4.18 -13.41 -13.87
N PRO A 225 -5.26 -14.15 -14.17
CA PRO A 225 -6.23 -13.72 -15.15
C PRO A 225 -6.72 -12.30 -14.83
N PHE A 226 -6.66 -11.40 -15.82
CA PHE A 226 -6.98 -9.98 -15.60
C PHE A 226 -8.41 -9.75 -15.07
N GLU A 227 -9.35 -10.65 -15.42
CA GLU A 227 -10.74 -10.64 -14.97
C GLU A 227 -10.89 -10.95 -13.46
N GLU A 228 -9.90 -11.57 -12.83
CA GLU A 228 -9.92 -11.89 -11.39
C GLU A 228 -9.42 -10.73 -10.53
N VAL A 229 -8.57 -9.85 -11.09
CA VAL A 229 -7.91 -8.77 -10.35
C VAL A 229 -8.88 -7.86 -9.59
N PRO A 230 -10.03 -7.41 -10.16
CA PRO A 230 -10.97 -6.56 -9.42
C PRO A 230 -11.59 -7.24 -8.20
N LEU A 231 -11.87 -8.53 -8.28
CA LEU A 231 -12.42 -9.30 -7.16
C LEU A 231 -11.36 -9.48 -6.06
N ILE A 232 -10.14 -9.81 -6.45
CA ILE A 232 -9.01 -10.00 -5.55
C ILE A 232 -8.66 -8.69 -4.84
N GLN A 233 -8.69 -7.54 -5.53
CA GLN A 233 -8.55 -6.22 -4.90
C GLN A 233 -9.54 -6.04 -3.75
N LYS A 234 -10.82 -6.30 -4.00
CA LYS A 234 -11.87 -6.18 -2.98
C LYS A 234 -11.62 -7.11 -1.78
N GLN A 235 -11.15 -8.33 -2.04
CA GLN A 235 -10.81 -9.29 -0.99
C GLN A 235 -9.63 -8.81 -0.15
N ILE A 236 -8.55 -8.35 -0.78
CA ILE A 236 -7.36 -7.83 -0.08
C ILE A 236 -7.73 -6.62 0.78
N ILE A 237 -8.47 -5.65 0.23
CA ILE A 237 -8.92 -4.46 0.97
C ILE A 237 -9.76 -4.86 2.19
N ARG A 238 -10.69 -5.80 2.02
CA ARG A 238 -11.53 -6.29 3.10
C ARG A 238 -10.72 -6.98 4.20
N GLU A 239 -9.83 -7.91 3.84
CA GLU A 239 -9.02 -8.65 4.82
C GLU A 239 -8.07 -7.70 5.56
N ALA A 240 -7.44 -6.76 4.86
CA ALA A 240 -6.58 -5.75 5.49
C ALA A 240 -7.36 -4.87 6.49
N SER A 241 -8.57 -4.45 6.13
CA SER A 241 -9.45 -3.70 7.03
C SER A 241 -9.77 -4.50 8.31
N LEU A 242 -10.06 -5.80 8.19
CA LEU A 242 -10.31 -6.68 9.34
C LEU A 242 -9.09 -6.81 10.25
N HIS A 243 -7.87 -6.74 9.70
CA HIS A 243 -6.61 -6.76 10.45
C HIS A 243 -6.20 -5.35 10.94
N GLY A 244 -6.96 -4.31 10.63
CA GLY A 244 -6.63 -2.92 11.00
C GLY A 244 -5.39 -2.38 10.28
N LYS A 245 -5.13 -2.86 9.06
CA LYS A 245 -3.98 -2.46 8.25
C LYS A 245 -4.41 -1.53 7.13
N PRO A 246 -3.77 -0.35 6.99
CA PRO A 246 -4.03 0.54 5.86
C PRO A 246 -3.70 -0.12 4.50
N VAL A 247 -4.48 0.21 3.48
CA VAL A 247 -4.32 -0.31 2.13
C VAL A 247 -4.08 0.82 1.13
N ILE A 248 -3.09 0.62 0.27
CA ILE A 248 -2.80 1.46 -0.89
C ILE A 248 -3.25 0.72 -2.13
N THR A 249 -4.17 1.28 -2.93
CA THR A 249 -4.47 0.77 -4.27
C THR A 249 -3.60 1.49 -5.28
N ALA A 250 -2.82 0.71 -6.04
CA ALA A 250 -1.73 1.21 -6.85
C ALA A 250 -1.80 0.73 -8.31
N THR A 251 -1.11 1.46 -9.17
CA THR A 251 -0.90 1.24 -10.61
C THR A 251 -2.15 1.40 -11.48
N GLN A 252 -1.95 1.98 -12.66
CA GLN A 252 -2.98 2.16 -13.71
C GLN A 252 -4.24 2.88 -13.20
N MET A 253 -4.09 3.90 -12.33
CA MET A 253 -5.22 4.63 -11.77
C MET A 253 -5.73 5.71 -12.74
N LEU A 254 -4.83 6.61 -13.19
CA LEU A 254 -5.13 7.69 -14.14
C LEU A 254 -4.06 7.71 -15.26
N GLU A 255 -3.67 6.57 -15.76
CA GLU A 255 -2.53 6.36 -16.67
C GLU A 255 -2.60 7.27 -17.91
N SER A 256 -3.79 7.49 -18.48
CA SER A 256 -3.95 8.39 -19.62
C SER A 256 -3.52 9.83 -19.31
N MET A 257 -3.53 10.23 -18.03
CA MET A 257 -3.11 11.57 -17.61
C MET A 257 -1.58 11.77 -17.61
N VAL A 258 -0.80 10.77 -17.94
CA VAL A 258 0.61 10.96 -18.31
C VAL A 258 0.72 11.93 -19.50
N HIS A 259 -0.21 11.84 -20.47
CA HIS A 259 -0.21 12.63 -21.70
C HIS A 259 -1.51 13.42 -21.97
N ALA A 260 -2.50 13.28 -21.10
CA ALA A 260 -3.80 13.96 -21.25
C ALA A 260 -4.17 14.76 -19.99
N PRO A 261 -4.77 15.97 -20.11
CA PRO A 261 -5.12 16.80 -18.97
C PRO A 261 -6.37 16.30 -18.21
N ARG A 262 -7.02 15.23 -18.69
CA ARG A 262 -8.21 14.64 -18.08
C ARG A 262 -8.18 13.12 -18.18
N PRO A 263 -8.69 12.42 -17.16
CA PRO A 263 -8.77 10.96 -17.19
C PRO A 263 -9.88 10.49 -18.13
N THR A 264 -9.80 9.23 -18.53
CA THR A 264 -10.91 8.54 -19.19
C THR A 264 -12.04 8.23 -18.20
N ARG A 265 -13.22 7.87 -18.73
CA ARG A 265 -14.36 7.43 -17.88
C ARG A 265 -14.04 6.12 -17.14
N ALA A 266 -13.32 5.22 -17.79
CA ALA A 266 -12.92 3.95 -17.19
C ALA A 266 -12.00 4.17 -15.98
N GLU A 267 -10.99 5.03 -16.10
CA GLU A 267 -10.07 5.37 -15.01
C GLU A 267 -10.81 6.08 -13.87
N THR A 268 -11.70 7.04 -14.18
CA THR A 268 -12.53 7.70 -13.15
C THR A 268 -13.37 6.67 -12.39
N SER A 269 -13.97 5.70 -13.09
CA SER A 269 -14.75 4.62 -12.48
C SER A 269 -13.87 3.69 -11.65
N ASP A 270 -12.65 3.41 -12.07
CA ASP A 270 -11.71 2.55 -11.37
C ASP A 270 -11.25 3.17 -10.04
N VAL A 271 -10.86 4.45 -10.05
CA VAL A 271 -10.54 5.21 -8.82
C VAL A 271 -11.75 5.23 -7.88
N ALA A 272 -12.95 5.54 -8.40
CA ALA A 272 -14.18 5.55 -7.61
C ALA A 272 -14.44 4.19 -6.95
N ASN A 273 -14.28 3.08 -7.68
CA ASN A 273 -14.44 1.73 -7.13
C ASN A 273 -13.43 1.43 -6.03
N ALA A 274 -12.15 1.77 -6.21
CA ALA A 274 -11.13 1.56 -5.18
C ALA A 274 -11.50 2.27 -3.85
N ILE A 275 -12.01 3.51 -3.93
CA ILE A 275 -12.45 4.28 -2.77
C ILE A 275 -13.70 3.65 -2.12
N LEU A 276 -14.68 3.23 -2.93
CA LEU A 276 -15.89 2.56 -2.45
C LEU A 276 -15.60 1.18 -1.83
N ASP A 277 -14.58 0.48 -2.34
CA ASP A 277 -14.09 -0.78 -1.77
C ASP A 277 -13.50 -0.59 -0.37
N GLY A 278 -13.04 0.61 -0.06
CA GLY A 278 -12.54 0.98 1.26
C GLY A 278 -11.02 1.05 1.35
N THR A 279 -10.30 1.34 0.26
CA THR A 279 -8.86 1.65 0.32
C THR A 279 -8.58 2.85 1.21
N ASP A 280 -7.39 2.91 1.83
CA ASP A 280 -6.95 4.06 2.62
C ASP A 280 -6.27 5.13 1.78
N ALA A 281 -5.56 4.70 0.75
CA ALA A 281 -4.90 5.59 -0.19
C ALA A 281 -4.98 5.06 -1.61
N VAL A 282 -4.95 5.96 -2.58
CA VAL A 282 -4.80 5.70 -4.02
C VAL A 282 -3.49 6.28 -4.50
N MET A 283 -2.78 5.59 -5.37
CA MET A 283 -1.43 5.95 -5.77
C MET A 283 -1.36 6.34 -7.24
N LEU A 284 -0.76 7.49 -7.53
CA LEU A 284 -0.29 7.88 -8.85
C LEU A 284 1.18 7.49 -9.02
N SER A 285 1.59 7.13 -10.21
CA SER A 285 2.95 6.69 -10.56
C SER A 285 3.56 7.58 -11.64
N ALA A 286 3.50 7.16 -12.89
CA ALA A 286 4.03 7.90 -14.04
C ALA A 286 3.35 9.25 -14.21
N GLU A 287 2.08 9.35 -13.85
CA GLU A 287 1.25 10.56 -13.95
C GLU A 287 1.88 11.74 -13.20
N THR A 288 2.51 11.48 -12.06
CA THR A 288 3.17 12.51 -11.25
C THR A 288 4.70 12.50 -11.33
N ALA A 289 5.30 11.40 -11.81
CA ALA A 289 6.75 11.26 -11.86
C ALA A 289 7.35 11.78 -13.17
N VAL A 290 6.72 11.52 -14.31
CA VAL A 290 7.19 11.85 -15.66
C VAL A 290 6.10 12.41 -16.56
N GLY A 291 4.84 12.48 -16.09
CA GLY A 291 3.71 12.95 -16.86
C GLY A 291 3.76 14.44 -17.16
N GLU A 292 3.04 14.86 -18.17
CA GLU A 292 2.91 16.26 -18.61
C GLU A 292 1.94 17.06 -17.72
N TYR A 293 1.04 16.37 -17.00
CA TYR A 293 -0.05 16.96 -16.19
C TYR A 293 -0.05 16.51 -14.73
N PRO A 294 1.08 16.60 -13.99
CA PRO A 294 1.19 16.02 -12.65
C PRO A 294 0.25 16.65 -11.62
N LEU A 295 0.04 17.97 -11.71
CA LEU A 295 -0.85 18.69 -10.78
C LEU A 295 -2.32 18.37 -11.06
N GLU A 296 -2.70 18.35 -12.32
CA GLU A 296 -4.07 18.03 -12.77
C GLU A 296 -4.43 16.58 -12.41
N ALA A 297 -3.46 15.65 -12.46
CA ALA A 297 -3.67 14.25 -12.06
C ALA A 297 -3.99 14.16 -10.57
N VAL A 298 -3.23 14.85 -9.70
CA VAL A 298 -3.53 14.89 -8.25
C VAL A 298 -4.89 15.54 -8.00
N GLN A 299 -5.18 16.66 -8.64
CA GLN A 299 -6.46 17.34 -8.49
C GLN A 299 -7.64 16.50 -9.00
N ALA A 300 -7.46 15.74 -10.08
CA ALA A 300 -8.48 14.81 -10.56
C ALA A 300 -8.74 13.70 -9.54
N MET A 301 -7.67 13.12 -8.99
CA MET A 301 -7.74 12.10 -7.95
C MET A 301 -8.49 12.61 -6.71
N ASP A 302 -8.13 13.80 -6.21
CA ASP A 302 -8.78 14.43 -5.05
C ASP A 302 -10.27 14.70 -5.30
N ARG A 303 -10.64 15.23 -6.49
CA ARG A 303 -12.06 15.45 -6.81
C ARG A 303 -12.87 14.16 -6.86
N ILE A 304 -12.32 13.09 -7.45
CA ILE A 304 -13.01 11.78 -7.48
C ILE A 304 -13.17 11.25 -6.06
N ALA A 305 -12.12 11.33 -5.23
CA ALA A 305 -12.16 10.88 -3.85
C ALA A 305 -13.24 11.61 -3.05
N ARG A 306 -13.26 12.94 -3.09
CA ARG A 306 -14.24 13.76 -2.37
C ARG A 306 -15.67 13.51 -2.83
N GLU A 307 -15.89 13.33 -4.14
CA GLU A 307 -17.23 13.03 -4.65
C GLU A 307 -17.74 11.68 -4.13
N MET A 308 -16.88 10.64 -4.15
CA MET A 308 -17.26 9.32 -3.64
C MET A 308 -17.50 9.33 -2.12
N GLU A 309 -16.71 10.09 -1.39
CA GLU A 309 -16.87 10.23 0.06
C GLU A 309 -18.12 11.01 0.44
N SER A 310 -18.49 12.05 -0.33
CA SER A 310 -19.70 12.84 -0.10
C SER A 310 -20.99 12.03 -0.24
N GLN A 311 -20.99 11.03 -1.12
CA GLN A 311 -22.13 10.13 -1.37
C GLN A 311 -22.16 8.92 -0.43
N ARG A 312 -21.15 8.79 0.43
CA ARG A 312 -21.10 7.68 1.40
C ARG A 312 -22.26 7.83 2.36
N GLN A 313 -23.26 6.97 2.21
CA GLN A 313 -24.22 6.80 3.29
C GLN A 313 -23.46 6.30 4.53
N PRO A 314 -23.80 6.78 5.75
CA PRO A 314 -23.36 6.15 6.96
C PRO A 314 -23.56 4.65 6.78
N ARG A 315 -22.51 3.88 6.69
CA ARG A 315 -22.63 2.46 6.96
C ARG A 315 -23.01 2.47 8.43
N GLY A 316 -24.34 2.46 8.71
CA GLY A 316 -24.79 2.34 10.07
C GLY A 316 -23.89 1.32 10.68
N ALA A 317 -23.13 1.70 11.71
CA ALA A 317 -22.17 0.82 12.34
C ALA A 317 -22.99 -0.32 12.93
N THR A 318 -23.46 -1.19 12.04
CA THR A 318 -24.01 -2.46 12.50
C THR A 318 -22.82 -3.11 13.17
N ILE A 319 -22.97 -3.35 14.44
CA ILE A 319 -22.04 -4.11 15.25
C ILE A 319 -21.46 -5.28 14.44
N ASP A 320 -22.25 -5.88 13.57
CA ASP A 320 -21.87 -6.96 12.66
C ASP A 320 -20.86 -6.57 11.58
N ALA A 321 -20.91 -5.36 11.02
CA ALA A 321 -19.94 -4.91 10.02
C ALA A 321 -18.61 -4.53 10.67
N ALA A 322 -18.63 -3.89 11.84
CA ALA A 322 -17.44 -3.47 12.57
C ALA A 322 -16.73 -4.62 13.29
N LEU A 323 -17.48 -5.68 13.66
CA LEU A 323 -16.95 -6.86 14.35
C LEU A 323 -16.62 -8.01 13.41
N GLY A 324 -16.68 -7.79 12.08
CA GLY A 324 -16.34 -8.83 11.12
C GLY A 324 -17.24 -10.07 11.18
N ARG A 325 -18.44 -9.96 11.75
CA ARG A 325 -19.43 -11.05 11.69
C ARG A 325 -19.84 -11.25 10.24
N ARG A 326 -19.26 -12.27 9.63
CA ARG A 326 -19.56 -12.72 8.28
C ARG A 326 -21.04 -13.06 8.21
N SER A 327 -21.80 -12.38 7.37
CA SER A 327 -23.00 -12.98 6.81
C SER A 327 -22.56 -14.25 6.08
N ALA A 328 -23.21 -15.37 6.38
CA ALA A 328 -22.88 -16.70 5.90
C ALA A 328 -23.01 -16.88 4.36
N GLU A 329 -23.31 -15.81 3.63
CA GLU A 329 -23.69 -15.83 2.21
C GLU A 329 -22.59 -15.52 1.20
N GLN A 330 -21.35 -15.18 1.61
CA GLN A 330 -20.27 -14.95 0.66
C GLN A 330 -19.15 -15.97 0.85
N GLY A 331 -19.29 -17.06 0.14
CA GLY A 331 -18.33 -18.14 0.06
C GLY A 331 -17.02 -17.74 -0.61
N ALA A 332 -15.99 -18.52 -0.26
CA ALA A 332 -14.71 -18.75 -0.90
C ALA A 332 -13.55 -17.80 -0.57
N LEU A 333 -12.95 -18.03 0.54
CA LEU A 333 -11.53 -18.35 0.77
C LEU A 333 -11.43 -18.85 2.21
N ARG A 334 -11.82 -20.11 2.39
CA ARG A 334 -11.65 -20.82 3.67
C ARG A 334 -10.24 -21.38 3.72
N HIS A 335 -9.28 -20.63 4.22
CA HIS A 335 -8.11 -21.20 4.87
C HIS A 335 -7.60 -20.20 5.93
N HIS A 336 -7.68 -20.65 7.17
CA HIS A 336 -7.35 -20.04 8.45
C HIS A 336 -8.46 -19.20 9.08
N GLN A 337 -9.27 -19.93 9.82
CA GLN A 337 -10.26 -19.44 10.76
C GLN A 337 -9.56 -18.87 11.99
N SER A 338 -9.68 -17.55 12.20
CA SER A 338 -10.03 -17.15 13.56
C SER A 338 -11.41 -17.74 13.79
N ALA A 339 -11.55 -18.62 14.78
CA ALA A 339 -12.80 -19.34 15.05
C ALA A 339 -13.96 -18.34 15.10
N PRO A 340 -15.12 -18.61 14.43
CA PRO A 340 -16.31 -17.79 14.60
C PRO A 340 -16.74 -17.92 16.07
N GLY A 341 -16.62 -16.81 16.84
CA GLY A 341 -17.03 -16.79 18.24
C GLY A 341 -15.91 -16.48 19.26
N GLY A 342 -14.73 -16.07 18.85
CA GLY A 342 -13.70 -15.54 19.76
C GLY A 342 -14.19 -14.26 20.46
N PRO A 343 -13.73 -13.98 21.70
CA PRO A 343 -14.11 -12.77 22.42
C PRO A 343 -13.67 -11.53 21.64
N ILE A 344 -14.57 -10.56 21.50
CA ILE A 344 -14.28 -9.26 20.91
C ILE A 344 -13.21 -8.56 21.74
N ARG A 345 -12.18 -8.06 21.08
CA ARG A 345 -11.14 -7.31 21.78
C ARG A 345 -11.67 -5.95 22.25
N THR A 346 -11.19 -5.49 23.40
CA THR A 346 -11.61 -4.22 24.01
C THR A 346 -11.45 -3.03 23.03
N GLU A 347 -10.32 -2.98 22.34
CA GLU A 347 -10.01 -1.90 21.39
C GLU A 347 -10.98 -1.86 20.20
N ASP A 348 -11.47 -3.02 19.75
CA ASP A 348 -12.46 -3.09 18.66
C ASP A 348 -13.84 -2.61 19.15
N ALA A 349 -14.23 -3.05 20.33
CA ALA A 349 -15.50 -2.60 20.95
C ALA A 349 -15.52 -1.09 21.21
N ILE A 350 -14.42 -0.53 21.72
CA ILE A 350 -14.30 0.92 21.97
C ILE A 350 -14.30 1.70 20.66
N ALA A 351 -13.58 1.26 19.60
CA ALA A 351 -13.58 1.93 18.32
C ALA A 351 -14.98 2.04 17.73
N VAL A 352 -15.77 0.95 17.79
CA VAL A 352 -17.19 0.95 17.36
C VAL A 352 -18.03 1.91 18.19
N ALA A 353 -17.88 1.86 19.53
CA ALA A 353 -18.62 2.73 20.42
C ALA A 353 -18.33 4.22 20.19
N VAL A 354 -17.05 4.55 19.93
CA VAL A 354 -16.58 5.91 19.59
C VAL A 354 -17.26 6.41 18.31
N CYS A 355 -17.26 5.61 17.25
CA CYS A 355 -17.91 5.98 15.99
C CYS A 355 -19.44 6.14 16.14
N ALA A 356 -20.08 5.21 16.84
CA ALA A 356 -21.51 5.30 17.11
C ALA A 356 -21.87 6.52 17.97
N ALA A 357 -21.09 6.81 19.01
CA ALA A 357 -21.27 8.00 19.83
C ALA A 357 -21.12 9.30 19.02
N ALA A 358 -20.11 9.37 18.15
CA ALA A 358 -19.90 10.54 17.29
C ALA A 358 -21.10 10.78 16.36
N GLU A 359 -21.61 9.72 15.74
CA GLU A 359 -22.78 9.79 14.86
C GLU A 359 -24.06 10.21 15.62
N MET A 360 -24.37 9.53 16.75
CA MET A 360 -25.56 9.83 17.56
C MET A 360 -25.56 11.24 18.13
N LEU A 361 -24.38 11.78 18.47
CA LEU A 361 -24.22 13.11 19.01
C LEU A 361 -24.08 14.19 17.96
N SER A 362 -24.02 13.80 16.66
CA SER A 362 -23.67 14.70 15.56
C SER A 362 -22.39 15.48 15.87
N ALA A 363 -21.39 14.80 16.44
CA ALA A 363 -20.11 15.41 16.80
C ALA A 363 -19.36 15.82 15.52
N PRO A 364 -18.70 16.98 15.47
CA PRO A 364 -17.98 17.42 14.28
C PRO A 364 -16.73 16.59 13.99
N LEU A 365 -16.14 15.96 15.01
CA LEU A 365 -14.95 15.12 14.89
C LEU A 365 -14.78 14.17 16.09
N ILE A 366 -13.94 13.15 15.89
CA ILE A 366 -13.43 12.26 16.92
C ILE A 366 -11.99 12.67 17.25
N VAL A 367 -11.67 12.87 18.53
CA VAL A 367 -10.30 13.16 19.00
C VAL A 367 -9.65 11.87 19.47
N CYS A 368 -8.50 11.52 18.90
CA CYS A 368 -7.71 10.36 19.30
C CYS A 368 -6.38 10.81 19.91
N PHE A 369 -6.08 10.45 21.16
CA PHE A 369 -4.73 10.55 21.71
C PHE A 369 -3.99 9.24 21.47
N THR A 370 -2.81 9.31 20.82
CA THR A 370 -2.06 8.13 20.43
C THR A 370 -0.57 8.43 20.31
N SER A 371 0.29 7.58 20.86
CA SER A 371 1.75 7.66 20.65
C SER A 371 2.19 6.86 19.42
N SER A 372 1.61 5.69 19.18
CA SER A 372 1.99 4.77 18.08
C SER A 372 1.07 4.82 16.86
N GLY A 373 0.01 5.66 16.88
CA GLY A 373 -1.02 5.70 15.86
C GLY A 373 -2.04 4.55 15.94
N PHE A 374 -1.93 3.63 16.90
CA PHE A 374 -2.79 2.45 17.00
C PHE A 374 -4.27 2.82 17.16
N THR A 375 -4.61 3.67 18.12
CA THR A 375 -5.98 4.11 18.38
C THR A 375 -6.61 4.78 17.15
N ALA A 376 -5.87 5.68 16.48
CA ALA A 376 -6.35 6.37 15.29
C ALA A 376 -6.63 5.39 14.14
N ARG A 377 -5.73 4.43 13.89
CA ARG A 377 -5.96 3.37 12.89
C ARG A 377 -7.18 2.52 13.24
N LYS A 378 -7.33 2.11 14.51
CA LYS A 378 -8.49 1.31 14.95
C LYS A 378 -9.82 2.05 14.74
N VAL A 379 -9.90 3.31 15.07
CA VAL A 379 -11.10 4.12 14.79
C VAL A 379 -11.34 4.29 13.30
N ALA A 380 -10.28 4.56 12.52
CA ALA A 380 -10.38 4.73 11.06
C ALA A 380 -10.89 3.47 10.35
N THR A 381 -10.60 2.25 10.84
CA THR A 381 -11.13 1.01 10.25
C THR A 381 -12.67 0.91 10.33
N CYS A 382 -13.30 1.57 11.29
CA CYS A 382 -14.75 1.67 11.37
C CYS A 382 -15.34 2.64 10.32
N ARG A 383 -14.49 3.36 9.60
CA ARG A 383 -14.88 4.34 8.56
C ARG A 383 -15.93 5.35 9.06
N PRO A 384 -15.64 6.10 10.14
CA PRO A 384 -16.57 7.07 10.69
C PRO A 384 -16.98 8.12 9.64
N THR A 385 -18.16 8.70 9.82
CA THR A 385 -18.68 9.78 8.96
C THR A 385 -18.04 11.14 9.24
N VAL A 386 -17.30 11.24 10.34
CA VAL A 386 -16.62 12.46 10.78
C VAL A 386 -15.11 12.23 10.84
N PRO A 387 -14.28 13.27 10.65
CA PRO A 387 -12.83 13.14 10.68
C PRO A 387 -12.32 12.67 12.05
N VAL A 388 -11.23 11.91 12.01
CA VAL A 388 -10.48 11.49 13.20
C VAL A 388 -9.29 12.44 13.39
N PHE A 389 -9.36 13.31 14.40
CA PHE A 389 -8.28 14.23 14.76
C PHE A 389 -7.32 13.51 15.71
N ALA A 390 -6.17 13.09 15.19
CA ALA A 390 -5.21 12.26 15.93
C ALA A 390 -4.06 13.11 16.51
N CYS A 391 -4.10 13.35 17.80
CA CYS A 391 -3.06 14.06 18.55
C CYS A 391 -1.95 13.09 18.96
N THR A 392 -0.70 13.39 18.60
CA THR A 392 0.47 12.59 18.94
C THR A 392 1.67 13.47 19.26
N PRO A 393 2.48 13.13 20.28
CA PRO A 393 3.75 13.81 20.54
C PRO A 393 4.88 13.29 19.64
N GLU A 394 4.66 12.17 18.92
CA GLU A 394 5.69 11.49 18.16
C GLU A 394 5.72 11.98 16.69
N PRO A 395 6.82 12.64 16.26
CA PRO A 395 6.92 13.15 14.87
C PRO A 395 6.81 12.06 13.80
N GLU A 396 7.30 10.85 14.08
CA GLU A 396 7.18 9.72 13.15
C GLU A 396 5.72 9.29 12.99
N THR A 397 5.01 9.11 14.09
CA THR A 397 3.59 8.76 14.11
C THR A 397 2.75 9.83 13.41
N PHE A 398 3.04 11.11 13.66
CA PHE A 398 2.39 12.23 12.98
C PHE A 398 2.49 12.07 11.45
N ARG A 399 3.68 11.81 10.91
CA ARG A 399 3.87 11.61 9.47
C ARG A 399 3.24 10.32 8.96
N GLN A 400 3.38 9.22 9.70
CA GLN A 400 2.84 7.91 9.32
C GLN A 400 1.32 7.90 9.22
N LEU A 401 0.63 8.64 10.09
CA LEU A 401 -0.83 8.74 10.05
C LEU A 401 -1.37 9.44 8.80
N ALA A 402 -0.52 10.12 8.03
CA ALA A 402 -0.90 10.69 6.74
C ALA A 402 -1.34 9.65 5.69
N LEU A 403 -0.96 8.37 5.86
CA LEU A 403 -1.42 7.26 5.01
C LEU A 403 -2.83 6.78 5.36
N VAL A 404 -3.31 7.04 6.57
CA VAL A 404 -4.54 6.44 7.09
C VAL A 404 -5.75 7.27 6.69
N TRP A 405 -6.72 6.64 6.07
CA TRP A 405 -7.95 7.30 5.63
C TRP A 405 -8.72 7.96 6.79
N GLY A 406 -9.23 9.16 6.53
CA GLY A 406 -10.09 9.90 7.48
C GLY A 406 -9.36 10.42 8.72
N VAL A 407 -8.03 10.24 8.81
CA VAL A 407 -7.22 10.73 9.93
C VAL A 407 -6.56 12.05 9.55
N THR A 408 -6.78 13.05 10.41
CA THR A 408 -6.05 14.33 10.39
C THR A 408 -5.08 14.33 11.57
N PRO A 409 -3.80 14.05 11.33
CA PRO A 409 -2.81 14.03 12.41
C PRO A 409 -2.47 15.45 12.89
N ALA A 410 -2.15 15.55 14.18
CA ALA A 410 -1.70 16.77 14.81
C ALA A 410 -0.51 16.46 15.72
N LEU A 411 0.61 17.14 15.47
CA LEU A 411 1.76 17.07 16.37
C LEU A 411 1.49 17.94 17.59
N THR A 412 1.56 17.36 18.77
CA THR A 412 1.30 18.01 20.04
C THR A 412 2.49 17.89 20.98
N ALA A 413 2.60 18.79 21.94
CA ALA A 413 3.56 18.59 23.03
C ALA A 413 3.17 17.36 23.85
N HIS A 414 4.17 16.69 24.43
CA HIS A 414 3.93 15.63 25.39
C HIS A 414 3.23 16.22 26.64
N SER A 415 2.17 15.57 27.10
CA SER A 415 1.48 15.89 28.34
C SER A 415 1.37 14.65 29.22
N ALA A 416 1.59 14.81 30.51
CA ALA A 416 1.57 13.70 31.45
C ALA A 416 0.15 13.26 31.84
N ASP A 417 -0.85 14.13 31.63
CA ASP A 417 -2.22 13.88 32.04
C ASP A 417 -3.25 14.20 30.94
N TYR A 418 -4.47 13.73 31.18
CA TYR A 418 -5.59 13.89 30.26
C TYR A 418 -5.97 15.36 30.04
N ASP A 419 -6.01 16.17 31.10
CA ASP A 419 -6.49 17.55 31.03
C ASP A 419 -5.53 18.43 30.22
N GLY A 420 -4.22 18.19 30.37
CA GLY A 420 -3.21 18.85 29.56
C GLY A 420 -3.31 18.46 28.08
N MET A 421 -3.48 17.16 27.77
CA MET A 421 -3.69 16.69 26.38
C MET A 421 -4.95 17.31 25.77
N LEU A 422 -6.06 17.33 26.53
CA LEU A 422 -7.33 17.89 26.08
C LEU A 422 -7.23 19.40 25.84
N THR A 423 -6.52 20.11 26.67
CA THR A 423 -6.30 21.58 26.54
C THR A 423 -5.57 21.87 25.21
N VAL A 424 -4.49 21.14 24.90
CA VAL A 424 -3.75 21.30 23.65
C VAL A 424 -4.61 20.91 22.44
N ALA A 425 -5.37 19.83 22.55
CA ALA A 425 -6.27 19.40 21.47
C ALA A 425 -7.36 20.45 21.20
N ARG A 426 -8.02 20.99 22.23
CA ARG A 426 -9.02 22.08 22.10
C ARG A 426 -8.45 23.29 21.39
N GLN A 427 -7.28 23.74 21.80
CA GLN A 427 -6.62 24.88 21.16
C GLN A 427 -6.41 24.62 19.67
N GLN A 428 -5.85 23.48 19.29
CA GLN A 428 -5.60 23.16 17.88
C GLN A 428 -6.89 22.96 17.06
N ILE A 429 -7.95 22.40 17.66
CA ILE A 429 -9.25 22.24 17.03
C ILE A 429 -9.86 23.61 16.68
N LEU A 430 -9.84 24.55 17.63
CA LEU A 430 -10.34 25.90 17.44
C LEU A 430 -9.49 26.69 16.42
N GLU A 431 -8.16 26.63 16.52
CA GLU A 431 -7.25 27.28 15.57
C GLU A 431 -7.39 26.77 14.14
N ARG A 432 -7.75 25.49 13.95
CA ARG A 432 -7.97 24.85 12.66
C ARG A 432 -9.44 24.96 12.19
N GLN A 433 -10.31 25.53 13.00
CA GLN A 433 -11.74 25.67 12.73
C GLN A 433 -12.43 24.30 12.45
N LEU A 434 -11.99 23.25 13.14
CA LEU A 434 -12.57 21.91 13.00
C LEU A 434 -13.83 21.72 13.82
N ALA A 435 -14.02 22.52 14.88
CA ALA A 435 -15.23 22.62 15.67
C ALA A 435 -15.34 24.03 16.27
N GLN A 436 -16.56 24.39 16.70
CA GLN A 436 -16.83 25.64 17.41
C GLN A 436 -16.77 25.45 18.91
N SER A 437 -16.51 26.55 19.65
CA SER A 437 -16.55 26.51 21.11
C SER A 437 -17.92 26.07 21.62
N GLY A 438 -17.94 25.10 22.53
CA GLY A 438 -19.15 24.51 23.10
C GLY A 438 -19.69 23.30 22.33
N GLU A 439 -19.18 23.01 21.13
CA GLU A 439 -19.55 21.76 20.40
C GLU A 439 -18.96 20.53 21.10
N ARG A 440 -19.74 19.44 21.07
CA ARG A 440 -19.33 18.18 21.68
C ARG A 440 -18.47 17.37 20.72
N VAL A 441 -17.35 16.86 21.20
CA VAL A 441 -16.46 15.94 20.51
C VAL A 441 -16.37 14.63 21.28
N VAL A 442 -16.11 13.53 20.57
CA VAL A 442 -15.87 12.23 21.19
C VAL A 442 -14.37 12.01 21.29
N VAL A 443 -13.88 11.79 22.51
CA VAL A 443 -12.46 11.59 22.81
C VAL A 443 -12.19 10.11 23.07
N THR A 444 -11.10 9.58 22.52
CA THR A 444 -10.65 8.20 22.75
C THR A 444 -9.14 8.13 22.93
N ALA A 445 -8.70 7.18 23.73
CA ALA A 445 -7.30 6.95 24.05
C ALA A 445 -7.06 5.53 24.56
N GLY A 446 -5.81 5.14 24.68
CA GLY A 446 -5.35 4.03 25.52
C GLY A 446 -4.95 4.53 26.90
N VAL A 447 -5.50 3.95 27.96
CA VAL A 447 -5.17 4.27 29.35
C VAL A 447 -4.62 3.00 30.01
N PRO A 448 -3.45 3.05 30.70
CA PRO A 448 -2.55 4.19 30.91
C PRO A 448 -1.96 4.75 29.60
N PHE A 449 -1.73 6.06 29.55
CA PHE A 449 -1.30 6.75 28.31
C PHE A 449 0.06 6.29 27.78
N ASP A 450 0.91 5.76 28.65
CA ASP A 450 2.27 5.30 28.31
C ASP A 450 2.32 3.85 27.81
N MET A 451 1.18 3.16 27.67
CA MET A 451 1.12 1.79 27.14
C MET A 451 0.63 1.76 25.69
N PRO A 452 1.54 1.67 24.71
CA PRO A 452 1.15 1.56 23.30
C PRO A 452 0.31 0.30 23.01
N GLY A 453 -0.64 0.41 22.05
CA GLY A 453 -1.44 -0.74 21.61
C GLY A 453 -2.71 -0.97 22.41
N THR A 454 -3.06 -0.07 23.33
CA THR A 454 -4.34 -0.10 24.05
C THR A 454 -5.30 0.96 23.50
N THR A 455 -6.59 0.65 23.45
CA THR A 455 -7.69 1.61 23.23
C THR A 455 -8.84 1.16 24.10
N ASN A 456 -9.05 1.81 25.25
CA ASN A 456 -9.97 1.35 26.28
C ASN A 456 -10.74 2.50 26.96
N PHE A 457 -10.65 3.71 26.38
CA PHE A 457 -11.24 4.92 26.94
C PHE A 457 -12.12 5.62 25.90
N LEU A 458 -13.30 6.06 26.31
CA LEU A 458 -14.21 6.91 25.57
C LEU A 458 -14.78 7.98 26.50
N LYS A 459 -14.74 9.25 26.08
CA LYS A 459 -15.36 10.37 26.82
C LYS A 459 -15.94 11.37 25.83
N VAL A 460 -17.02 12.02 26.22
CA VAL A 460 -17.61 13.15 25.48
C VAL A 460 -17.18 14.44 26.17
N GLU A 461 -16.60 15.34 25.39
CA GLU A 461 -16.08 16.63 25.87
C GLU A 461 -16.68 17.78 25.06
N ALA A 462 -16.71 18.96 25.64
CA ALA A 462 -16.99 20.20 24.91
C ALA A 462 -15.67 20.86 24.49
N VAL A 463 -15.61 21.41 23.28
CA VAL A 463 -14.45 22.16 22.77
C VAL A 463 -14.38 23.55 23.40
#